data_e2a214e1b4d49a4ef1e519ce8ae54154
#
_entry.id   e2a214e1b4d49a4ef1e519ce8ae54154
#
_cell.length_a   1.000
_cell.length_b   1.000
_cell.length_c   1.000
_cell.angle_alpha   90.00
_cell.angle_beta   90.00
_cell.angle_gamma   90.00
#
_symmetry.space_group_name_H-M   'P 1'
#
loop_
_entity.id
_entity.type
_entity.pdbx_description
1 polymer ?
#
loop_
_entity_poly.entity_id
_entity_poly.type
_entity_poly.pdbx_seq_one_letter_code
_entity_poly.pdbx_strand_id
1 'polypeptide(L)'
;LDTAIKNSEIITLHAPGMGKHIIGKDEIELMQENTILINTSRGSHIDLNALLEGLNSGKLRSAGLDVFPEEPPDISDHKVFSHEKVLFSPHIAGLNNDCAARMSVNSAQNIIDYFNGKLSPEFVVNREIL
;
A
#
# COMPACT_ATOMS: atom_id res chain seq x y z
N LEU A 1 7.33 14.39 -4.96
CA LEU A 1 6.46 13.97 -3.85
C LEU A 1 5.81 15.20 -3.19
N ASP A 2 6.59 16.11 -2.64
CA ASP A 2 6.14 17.26 -1.84
C ASP A 2 5.09 18.13 -2.53
N THR A 3 5.27 18.41 -3.83
CA THR A 3 4.31 19.20 -4.61
C THR A 3 2.94 18.51 -4.69
N ALA A 4 2.93 17.17 -4.87
CA ALA A 4 1.69 16.40 -4.89
C ALA A 4 1.01 16.40 -3.52
N ILE A 5 1.79 16.18 -2.45
CA ILE A 5 1.29 16.16 -1.06
C ILE A 5 0.64 17.49 -0.68
N LYS A 6 1.31 18.61 -1.00
CA LYS A 6 0.83 19.97 -0.66
C LYS A 6 -0.46 20.38 -1.38
N ASN A 7 -0.76 19.76 -2.52
CA ASN A 7 -1.87 20.18 -3.37
C ASN A 7 -3.00 19.15 -3.48
N SER A 8 -2.99 18.11 -2.64
CA SER A 8 -3.97 17.02 -2.70
C SER A 8 -4.85 16.98 -1.45
N GLU A 9 -6.15 16.84 -1.64
CA GLU A 9 -7.13 16.57 -0.59
C GLU A 9 -7.21 15.08 -0.26
N ILE A 10 -6.89 14.23 -1.25
CA ILE A 10 -6.87 12.77 -1.11
C ILE A 10 -5.54 12.26 -1.65
N ILE A 11 -4.83 11.48 -0.85
CA ILE A 11 -3.57 10.85 -1.20
C ILE A 11 -3.76 9.33 -1.13
N THR A 12 -3.43 8.64 -2.23
CA THR A 12 -3.48 7.18 -2.28
C THR A 12 -2.13 6.61 -2.74
N LEU A 13 -1.64 5.59 -2.03
CA LEU A 13 -0.33 4.99 -2.25
C LEU A 13 -0.46 3.72 -3.11
N HIS A 14 0.29 3.67 -4.21
CA HIS A 14 0.35 2.54 -5.16
C HIS A 14 1.79 2.18 -5.55
N ALA A 15 2.76 2.49 -4.70
CA ALA A 15 4.17 2.23 -4.96
C ALA A 15 4.55 0.76 -4.66
N PRO A 16 5.59 0.20 -5.32
CA PRO A 16 6.17 -1.08 -4.94
C PRO A 16 6.82 -0.97 -3.56
N GLY A 17 7.07 -2.11 -2.90
CA GLY A 17 7.76 -2.13 -1.60
C GLY A 17 9.17 -1.53 -1.72
N MET A 18 9.46 -0.53 -0.89
CA MET A 18 10.73 0.21 -0.92
C MET A 18 11.57 0.04 0.35
N GLY A 19 11.09 -0.74 1.34
CA GLY A 19 11.79 -0.96 2.60
C GLY A 19 11.91 0.26 3.51
N LYS A 20 11.16 1.34 3.21
CA LYS A 20 11.13 2.58 4.00
C LYS A 20 9.75 3.23 3.91
N HIS A 21 9.44 4.12 4.85
CA HIS A 21 8.24 4.94 4.78
C HIS A 21 8.30 5.92 3.59
N ILE A 22 7.17 6.09 2.93
CA ILE A 22 6.91 7.14 1.94
C ILE A 22 6.24 8.31 2.63
N ILE A 23 5.38 8.01 3.60
CA ILE A 23 4.64 8.98 4.41
C ILE A 23 5.06 8.81 5.87
N GLY A 24 5.80 9.74 6.36
CA GLY A 24 6.15 9.92 7.76
C GLY A 24 5.59 11.24 8.30
N LYS A 25 6.17 11.71 9.38
CA LYS A 25 5.75 12.94 10.05
C LYS A 25 5.89 14.17 9.15
N ASP A 26 7.03 14.31 8.49
CA ASP A 26 7.32 15.47 7.63
C ASP A 26 6.34 15.55 6.46
N GLU A 27 6.00 14.41 5.84
CA GLU A 27 5.03 14.36 4.75
C GLU A 27 3.63 14.71 5.23
N ILE A 28 3.22 14.24 6.41
CA ILE A 28 1.91 14.57 6.98
C ILE A 28 1.84 16.07 7.33
N GLU A 29 2.91 16.66 7.84
CA GLU A 29 2.95 18.11 8.11
C GLU A 29 2.81 18.95 6.82
N LEU A 30 3.33 18.45 5.69
CA LEU A 30 3.18 19.10 4.39
C LEU A 30 1.78 18.99 3.78
N MET A 31 0.95 18.03 4.19
CA MET A 31 -0.41 17.83 3.67
C MET A 31 -1.31 19.04 3.94
N GLN A 32 -2.40 19.13 3.18
CA GLN A 32 -3.46 20.06 3.50
C GLN A 32 -4.21 19.64 4.77
N GLU A 33 -4.89 20.60 5.41
CA GLU A 33 -5.81 20.27 6.50
C GLU A 33 -6.95 19.39 5.98
N ASN A 34 -7.36 18.42 6.77
CA ASN A 34 -8.40 17.46 6.43
C ASN A 34 -8.08 16.53 5.25
N THR A 35 -6.82 16.29 4.93
CA THR A 35 -6.42 15.31 3.91
C THR A 35 -6.89 13.90 4.30
N ILE A 36 -7.33 13.12 3.30
CA ILE A 36 -7.62 11.69 3.42
C ILE A 36 -6.42 10.90 2.89
N LEU A 37 -5.88 9.97 3.70
CA LEU A 37 -4.75 9.13 3.32
C LEU A 37 -5.20 7.68 3.11
N ILE A 38 -4.88 7.10 1.95
CA ILE A 38 -5.25 5.73 1.58
C ILE A 38 -4.00 4.92 1.25
N ASN A 39 -3.87 3.72 1.82
CA ASN A 39 -2.79 2.80 1.50
C ASN A 39 -3.33 1.41 1.14
N THR A 40 -3.22 1.06 -0.13
CA THR A 40 -3.55 -0.25 -0.68
C THR A 40 -2.33 -0.93 -1.31
N SER A 41 -1.12 -0.48 -0.96
CA SER A 41 0.11 -0.96 -1.60
C SER A 41 0.97 -1.81 -0.68
N ARG A 42 1.63 -1.21 0.32
CA ARG A 42 2.43 -1.93 1.33
C ARG A 42 2.35 -1.22 2.68
N GLY A 43 2.18 -1.97 3.76
CA GLY A 43 2.06 -1.41 5.11
C GLY A 43 3.27 -0.59 5.54
N SER A 44 4.47 -0.98 5.11
CA SER A 44 5.71 -0.24 5.38
C SER A 44 5.79 1.15 4.78
N HIS A 45 4.85 1.56 3.93
CA HIS A 45 4.87 2.89 3.31
C HIS A 45 4.43 4.02 4.24
N ILE A 46 3.72 3.72 5.33
CA ILE A 46 3.25 4.71 6.29
C ILE A 46 3.85 4.41 7.67
N ASP A 47 4.41 5.44 8.31
CA ASP A 47 4.72 5.41 9.73
C ASP A 47 3.40 5.48 10.51
N LEU A 48 3.05 4.40 11.24
CA LEU A 48 1.80 4.33 11.99
C LEU A 48 1.73 5.31 13.17
N ASN A 49 2.88 5.67 13.76
CA ASN A 49 2.91 6.69 14.82
C ASN A 49 2.61 8.07 14.24
N ALA A 50 3.24 8.42 13.12
CA ALA A 50 2.98 9.68 12.42
C ALA A 50 1.52 9.76 11.95
N LEU A 51 0.97 8.65 11.43
CA LEU A 51 -0.44 8.55 11.06
C LEU A 51 -1.35 8.83 12.25
N LEU A 52 -1.09 8.19 13.39
CA LEU A 52 -1.88 8.37 14.61
C LEU A 52 -1.82 9.82 15.12
N GLU A 53 -0.64 10.44 15.11
CA GLU A 53 -0.48 11.86 15.46
C GLU A 53 -1.28 12.77 14.51
N GLY A 54 -1.20 12.54 13.20
CA GLY A 54 -1.93 13.30 12.19
C GLY A 54 -3.45 13.19 12.31
N LEU A 55 -3.97 12.01 12.66
CA LEU A 55 -5.40 11.80 12.91
C LEU A 55 -5.88 12.48 14.21
N ASN A 56 -5.08 12.39 15.29
CA ASN A 56 -5.40 12.99 16.57
C ASN A 56 -5.37 14.51 16.54
N SER A 57 -4.43 15.10 15.82
CA SER A 57 -4.32 16.56 15.67
C SER A 57 -5.40 17.14 14.75
N GLY A 58 -6.09 16.33 13.97
CA GLY A 58 -7.04 16.76 12.94
C GLY A 58 -6.40 17.16 11.60
N LYS A 59 -5.09 17.06 11.48
CA LYS A 59 -4.36 17.27 10.21
C LYS A 59 -4.87 16.32 9.12
N LEU A 60 -5.06 15.04 9.49
CA LEU A 60 -5.73 14.06 8.67
C LEU A 60 -7.20 13.95 9.08
N ARG A 61 -8.09 14.00 8.09
CA ARG A 61 -9.52 13.76 8.27
C ARG A 61 -9.81 12.30 8.58
N SER A 62 -9.18 11.39 7.83
CA SER A 62 -9.37 9.94 7.96
C SER A 62 -8.28 9.20 7.20
N ALA A 63 -8.16 7.89 7.46
CA ALA A 63 -7.31 7.00 6.67
C ALA A 63 -8.03 5.71 6.27
N GLY A 64 -7.61 5.13 5.12
CA GLY A 64 -8.01 3.81 4.67
C GLY A 64 -6.77 2.92 4.53
N LEU A 65 -6.72 1.80 5.24
CA LEU A 65 -5.60 0.88 5.24
C LEU A 65 -6.05 -0.53 4.83
N ASP A 66 -5.56 -1.01 3.69
CA ASP A 66 -5.77 -2.39 3.23
C ASP A 66 -4.55 -3.27 3.52
N VAL A 67 -3.43 -2.66 3.91
CA VAL A 67 -2.13 -3.32 4.12
C VAL A 67 -1.50 -2.87 5.42
N PHE A 68 -0.69 -3.77 6.03
CA PHE A 68 -0.11 -3.57 7.35
C PHE A 68 1.39 -3.87 7.33
N PRO A 69 2.19 -3.26 8.25
CA PRO A 69 3.63 -3.56 8.35
C PRO A 69 3.92 -5.03 8.59
N GLU A 70 3.10 -5.68 9.40
CA GLU A 70 3.08 -7.12 9.64
C GLU A 70 1.70 -7.68 9.29
N GLU A 71 1.65 -8.83 8.62
CA GLU A 71 0.40 -9.43 8.15
C GLU A 71 0.36 -10.93 8.50
N PRO A 72 -0.65 -11.38 9.27
CA PRO A 72 -1.75 -10.61 9.84
C PRO A 72 -1.27 -9.66 10.96
N PRO A 73 -1.88 -8.45 11.08
CA PRO A 73 -1.49 -7.49 12.11
C PRO A 73 -1.97 -7.98 13.50
N ASP A 74 -1.17 -7.75 14.53
CA ASP A 74 -1.66 -7.76 15.90
C ASP A 74 -2.42 -6.44 16.16
N ILE A 75 -3.74 -6.53 16.22
CA ILE A 75 -4.60 -5.35 16.41
C ILE A 75 -4.46 -4.72 17.80
N SER A 76 -3.84 -5.41 18.76
CA SER A 76 -3.56 -4.88 20.09
C SER A 76 -2.25 -4.09 20.15
N ASP A 77 -1.36 -4.26 19.17
CA ASP A 77 -0.01 -3.73 19.16
C ASP A 77 0.04 -2.20 18.94
N HIS A 78 -0.92 -1.64 18.22
CA HIS A 78 -0.91 -0.21 17.91
C HIS A 78 -2.28 0.46 18.00
N LYS A 79 -2.34 1.65 18.62
CA LYS A 79 -3.59 2.42 18.81
C LYS A 79 -4.30 2.81 17.52
N VAL A 80 -3.61 2.84 16.39
CA VAL A 80 -4.22 3.11 15.08
C VAL A 80 -5.33 2.10 14.77
N PHE A 81 -5.19 0.83 15.21
CA PHE A 81 -6.16 -0.23 14.93
C PHE A 81 -7.53 -0.06 15.64
N SER A 82 -7.59 0.79 16.64
CA SER A 82 -8.85 1.14 17.34
C SER A 82 -9.32 2.57 17.04
N HIS A 83 -8.67 3.27 16.12
CA HIS A 83 -8.96 4.68 15.86
C HIS A 83 -10.21 4.83 14.97
N GLU A 84 -11.21 5.59 15.43
CA GLU A 84 -12.53 5.76 14.79
C GLU A 84 -12.50 6.35 13.37
N LYS A 85 -11.42 7.08 13.02
CA LYS A 85 -11.25 7.70 11.70
C LYS A 85 -10.48 6.80 10.71
N VAL A 86 -10.20 5.54 11.06
CA VAL A 86 -9.49 4.61 10.18
C VAL A 86 -10.41 3.50 9.72
N LEU A 87 -10.49 3.32 8.41
CA LEU A 87 -11.15 2.18 7.79
C LEU A 87 -10.12 1.12 7.43
N PHE A 88 -10.40 -0.13 7.77
CA PHE A 88 -9.51 -1.27 7.48
C PHE A 88 -10.15 -2.25 6.52
N SER A 89 -9.31 -2.87 5.68
CA SER A 89 -9.67 -4.04 4.88
C SER A 89 -8.53 -5.06 4.91
N PRO A 90 -8.80 -6.36 4.73
CA PRO A 90 -7.83 -7.43 4.99
C PRO A 90 -6.99 -7.77 3.75
N HIS A 91 -6.25 -6.80 3.19
CA HIS A 91 -5.38 -6.92 2.02
C HIS A 91 -6.10 -7.51 0.80
N ILE A 92 -7.25 -6.95 0.47
CA ILE A 92 -8.13 -7.42 -0.60
C ILE A 92 -8.46 -6.37 -1.67
N ALA A 93 -7.86 -5.19 -1.60
CA ALA A 93 -8.14 -4.11 -2.56
C ALA A 93 -7.83 -4.51 -4.02
N GLY A 94 -6.90 -5.44 -4.24
CA GLY A 94 -6.61 -6.02 -5.56
C GLY A 94 -7.48 -7.22 -5.95
N LEU A 95 -8.31 -7.77 -5.04
CA LEU A 95 -9.08 -8.96 -5.28
C LEU A 95 -10.46 -8.63 -5.86
N ASN A 96 -10.50 -8.52 -7.19
CA ASN A 96 -11.75 -8.52 -7.94
C ASN A 96 -11.72 -9.63 -9.00
N ASN A 97 -12.89 -9.98 -9.56
CA ASN A 97 -13.03 -11.10 -10.49
C ASN A 97 -12.11 -10.97 -11.71
N ASP A 98 -11.98 -9.76 -12.27
CA ASP A 98 -11.13 -9.52 -13.45
C ASP A 98 -9.65 -9.63 -13.12
N CYS A 99 -9.23 -9.15 -11.95
CA CYS A 99 -7.86 -9.26 -11.49
C CYS A 99 -7.49 -10.73 -11.23
N ALA A 100 -8.34 -11.47 -10.51
CA ALA A 100 -8.14 -12.88 -10.23
C ALA A 100 -8.05 -13.71 -11.52
N ALA A 101 -8.93 -13.48 -12.49
CA ALA A 101 -8.90 -14.16 -13.78
C ALA A 101 -7.61 -13.85 -14.54
N ARG A 102 -7.21 -12.57 -14.64
CA ARG A 102 -5.97 -12.19 -15.33
C ARG A 102 -4.72 -12.76 -14.67
N MET A 103 -4.65 -12.72 -13.33
CA MET A 103 -3.52 -13.30 -12.60
C MET A 103 -3.39 -14.80 -12.87
N SER A 104 -4.51 -15.53 -12.82
CA SER A 104 -4.53 -16.98 -13.06
C SER A 104 -4.09 -17.32 -14.50
N VAL A 105 -4.63 -16.63 -15.50
CA VAL A 105 -4.28 -16.83 -16.91
C VAL A 105 -2.81 -16.49 -17.15
N ASN A 106 -2.34 -15.34 -16.68
CA ASN A 106 -0.96 -14.92 -16.88
C ASN A 106 0.04 -15.87 -16.19
N SER A 107 -0.29 -16.35 -14.99
CA SER A 107 0.56 -17.33 -14.29
C SER A 107 0.67 -18.64 -15.07
N ALA A 108 -0.44 -19.16 -15.57
CA ALA A 108 -0.45 -20.36 -16.41
C ALA A 108 0.32 -20.14 -17.72
N GLN A 109 0.14 -18.99 -18.38
CA GLN A 109 0.83 -18.66 -19.61
C GLN A 109 2.35 -18.55 -19.39
N ASN A 110 2.79 -17.92 -18.31
CA ASN A 110 4.22 -17.82 -17.97
C ASN A 110 4.87 -19.21 -17.78
N ILE A 111 4.15 -20.17 -17.19
CA ILE A 111 4.63 -21.55 -17.06
C ILE A 111 4.77 -22.22 -18.44
N ILE A 112 3.77 -22.07 -19.31
CA ILE A 112 3.80 -22.60 -20.67
C ILE A 112 4.96 -21.97 -21.46
N ASP A 113 5.12 -20.67 -21.37
CA ASP A 113 6.17 -19.92 -22.06
C ASP A 113 7.57 -20.31 -21.58
N TYR A 114 7.73 -20.57 -20.28
CA TYR A 114 8.98 -21.10 -19.71
C TYR A 114 9.37 -22.43 -20.36
N PHE A 115 8.46 -23.42 -20.39
CA PHE A 115 8.75 -24.73 -20.98
C PHE A 115 8.93 -24.67 -22.50
N ASN A 116 8.41 -23.65 -23.17
CA ASN A 116 8.61 -23.43 -24.61
C ASN A 116 9.83 -22.53 -24.92
N GLY A 117 10.60 -22.10 -23.93
CA GLY A 117 11.74 -21.20 -24.13
C GLY A 117 11.36 -19.80 -24.62
N LYS A 118 10.13 -19.34 -24.31
CA LYS A 118 9.55 -18.07 -24.76
C LYS A 118 9.27 -17.08 -23.60
N LEU A 119 9.53 -17.47 -22.36
CA LEU A 119 9.29 -16.61 -21.20
C LEU A 119 10.14 -15.35 -21.29
N SER A 120 9.49 -14.18 -21.23
CA SER A 120 10.21 -12.92 -21.16
C SER A 120 10.94 -12.77 -19.84
N PRO A 121 12.24 -12.40 -19.85
CA PRO A 121 13.01 -12.18 -18.61
C PRO A 121 12.42 -11.14 -17.66
N GLU A 122 11.58 -10.22 -18.14
CA GLU A 122 10.90 -9.21 -17.31
C GLU A 122 9.91 -9.84 -16.32
N PHE A 123 9.37 -11.03 -16.59
CA PHE A 123 8.47 -11.75 -15.69
C PHE A 123 9.21 -12.65 -14.69
N VAL A 124 10.55 -12.65 -14.70
CA VAL A 124 11.37 -13.46 -13.78
C VAL A 124 12.01 -12.58 -12.73
N VAL A 125 11.72 -12.85 -11.46
CA VAL A 125 12.24 -12.08 -10.31
C VAL A 125 13.74 -12.34 -10.12
N ASN A 126 14.13 -13.60 -10.18
CA ASN A 126 15.52 -14.09 -10.00
C ASN A 126 16.16 -14.36 -11.35
N ARG A 127 16.38 -13.32 -12.14
CA ARG A 127 16.84 -13.40 -13.54
C ARG A 127 18.19 -14.08 -13.73
N GLU A 128 18.98 -14.16 -12.67
CA GLU A 128 20.28 -14.83 -12.62
C GLU A 128 20.24 -16.35 -12.85
N ILE A 129 19.04 -16.95 -12.85
CA ILE A 129 18.86 -18.39 -13.09
C ILE A 129 18.44 -18.73 -14.54
N LEU A 130 18.26 -17.73 -15.41
CA LEU A 130 17.86 -17.93 -16.82
C LEU A 130 19.07 -18.27 -17.73
#